data_08b797941c71193ea1a4d16c880ab8a5
#
_entry.id   08b797941c71193ea1a4d16c880ab8a5
#
_cell.length_a   1.000
_cell.length_b   1.000
_cell.length_c   1.000
_cell.angle_alpha   90.00
_cell.angle_beta   90.00
_cell.angle_gamma   90.00
#
_symmetry.space_group_name_H-M   'P 1'
#
loop_
_entity.id
_entity.type
_entity.pdbx_description
1 polymer ?
#
loop_
_entity_poly.entity_id
_entity_poly.type
_entity_poly.pdbx_seq_one_letter_code
_entity_poly.pdbx_strand_id
1 'polypeptide(L)'
;VTACVANHPALSDMAGYKAGRAGGYPHFFRNTVDMDTPEKIRTMAYYDVVNFAQLIRADTYMTWGFNDDVCPPTTSYIVYNVLNCPKEALITPINEHWTSSDTEYGHLLWIKKHLK
;
A
#
# COMPACT_ATOMS: atom_id res chain seq x y z
N VAL A 1 -9.29 -5.29 15.83
CA VAL A 1 -9.74 -4.61 14.61
C VAL A 1 -10.54 -5.61 13.78
N THR A 2 -11.78 -5.26 13.43
CA THR A 2 -12.71 -6.13 12.67
C THR A 2 -12.79 -5.74 11.19
N ALA A 3 -12.53 -4.47 10.87
CA ALA A 3 -12.53 -3.95 9.51
C ALA A 3 -11.37 -2.96 9.33
N CYS A 4 -10.78 -2.95 8.14
CA CYS A 4 -9.68 -2.08 7.77
C CYS A 4 -9.95 -1.49 6.39
N VAL A 5 -9.79 -0.18 6.25
CA VAL A 5 -9.72 0.48 4.95
C VAL A 5 -8.32 1.08 4.79
N ALA A 6 -7.62 0.70 3.73
CA ALA A 6 -6.32 1.23 3.38
C ALA A 6 -6.40 1.96 2.03
N ASN A 7 -6.14 3.25 2.07
CA ASN A 7 -6.18 4.11 0.89
C ASN A 7 -4.76 4.57 0.54
N HIS A 8 -4.32 4.32 -0.69
CA HIS A 8 -2.97 4.60 -1.18
C HIS A 8 -1.87 4.17 -0.18
N PRO A 9 -1.78 2.87 0.21
CA PRO A 9 -0.88 2.45 1.27
C PRO A 9 0.58 2.76 0.93
N ALA A 10 1.24 3.46 1.85
CA ALA A 10 2.64 3.81 1.77
C ALA A 10 3.54 2.76 2.45
N LEU A 11 4.85 2.98 2.45
CA LEU A 11 5.88 2.14 3.11
C LEU A 11 5.87 0.68 2.65
N SER A 12 5.51 0.44 1.40
CA SER A 12 5.36 -0.90 0.83
C SER A 12 6.38 -1.13 -0.27
N ASP A 13 7.05 -2.28 -0.29
CA ASP A 13 8.05 -2.64 -1.29
C ASP A 13 9.13 -1.56 -1.47
N MET A 14 9.59 -0.98 -0.38
CA MET A 14 10.49 0.18 -0.40
C MET A 14 11.81 -0.09 -1.13
N ALA A 15 12.33 -1.31 -1.07
CA ALA A 15 13.53 -1.73 -1.79
C ALA A 15 13.24 -2.30 -3.19
N GLY A 16 12.00 -2.26 -3.65
CA GLY A 16 11.55 -2.87 -4.92
C GLY A 16 12.30 -2.37 -6.15
N TYR A 17 12.76 -1.11 -6.14
CA TYR A 17 13.53 -0.55 -7.25
C TYR A 17 14.84 -1.33 -7.52
N LYS A 18 15.42 -1.98 -6.51
CA LYS A 18 16.56 -2.89 -6.66
C LYS A 18 16.24 -4.10 -7.55
N ALA A 19 14.98 -4.49 -7.58
CA ALA A 19 14.48 -5.58 -8.41
C ALA A 19 13.77 -5.09 -9.70
N GLY A 20 14.04 -3.83 -10.10
CA GLY A 20 13.49 -3.23 -11.30
C GLY A 20 12.01 -2.82 -11.19
N ARG A 21 11.45 -2.73 -9.97
CA ARG A 21 10.11 -2.20 -9.72
C ARG A 21 10.17 -0.72 -9.33
N ALA A 22 9.02 -0.06 -9.28
CA ALA A 22 8.97 1.36 -8.94
C ALA A 22 9.51 1.69 -7.53
N GLY A 23 9.33 0.77 -6.58
CA GLY A 23 9.63 0.99 -5.17
C GLY A 23 8.62 1.91 -4.49
N GLY A 24 8.45 1.76 -3.19
CA GLY A 24 7.44 2.49 -2.43
C GLY A 24 7.92 3.82 -1.86
N TYR A 25 6.94 4.68 -1.60
CA TYR A 25 7.16 5.90 -0.82
C TYR A 25 7.76 5.56 0.57
N PRO A 26 8.73 6.34 1.07
CA PRO A 26 9.22 7.64 0.57
C PRO A 26 10.41 7.58 -0.40
N HIS A 27 10.61 6.50 -1.11
CA HIS A 27 11.64 6.34 -2.14
C HIS A 27 13.09 6.53 -1.65
N PHE A 28 13.37 6.17 -0.41
CA PHE A 28 14.67 6.35 0.23
C PHE A 28 15.84 5.84 -0.62
N PHE A 29 15.72 4.65 -1.17
CA PHE A 29 16.81 3.98 -1.88
C PHE A 29 17.01 4.47 -3.32
N ARG A 30 16.07 5.24 -3.84
CA ARG A 30 16.13 5.82 -5.19
C ARG A 30 16.57 7.27 -5.18
N ASN A 31 16.07 8.05 -4.22
CA ASN A 31 16.17 9.51 -4.22
C ASN A 31 17.22 10.04 -3.24
N THR A 32 17.80 9.20 -2.38
CA THR A 32 18.70 9.65 -1.32
C THR A 32 20.07 8.99 -1.48
N VAL A 33 21.11 9.80 -1.64
CA VAL A 33 22.50 9.34 -1.69
C VAL A 33 22.83 8.63 -0.37
N ASP A 34 23.63 7.58 -0.44
CA ASP A 34 24.10 6.78 0.70
C ASP A 34 23.01 5.98 1.47
N MET A 35 21.76 6.00 1.04
CA MET A 35 20.73 5.14 1.62
C MET A 35 20.79 3.71 1.08
N ASP A 36 21.42 3.50 -0.06
CA ASP A 36 21.46 2.25 -0.79
C ASP A 36 22.58 1.30 -0.32
N THR A 37 22.68 1.05 0.97
CA THR A 37 23.62 0.08 1.53
C THR A 37 22.89 -1.18 1.99
N PRO A 38 23.56 -2.37 1.98
CA PRO A 38 22.93 -3.61 2.42
C PRO A 38 22.36 -3.54 3.84
N GLU A 39 23.04 -2.82 4.75
CA GLU A 39 22.61 -2.65 6.15
C GLU A 39 21.30 -1.85 6.23
N LYS A 40 21.23 -0.73 5.53
CA LYS A 40 20.05 0.14 5.51
C LYS A 40 18.86 -0.56 4.84
N ILE A 41 19.10 -1.30 3.76
CA ILE A 41 18.06 -2.09 3.09
C ILE A 41 17.51 -3.16 4.05
N ARG A 42 18.37 -3.89 4.76
CA ARG A 42 17.94 -4.88 5.77
C ARG A 42 17.14 -4.22 6.89
N THR A 43 17.59 -3.06 7.38
CA THR A 43 16.88 -2.31 8.43
C THR A 43 15.49 -1.87 7.95
N MET A 44 15.39 -1.34 6.74
CA MET A 44 14.11 -0.89 6.19
C MET A 44 13.12 -2.03 5.95
N ALA A 45 13.60 -3.26 5.74
CA ALA A 45 12.71 -4.41 5.63
C ALA A 45 11.87 -4.67 6.90
N TYR A 46 12.35 -4.25 8.06
CA TYR A 46 11.56 -4.31 9.32
C TYR A 46 10.41 -3.29 9.38
N TYR A 47 10.39 -2.33 8.49
CA TYR A 47 9.35 -1.29 8.41
C TYR A 47 8.47 -1.45 7.17
N ASP A 48 8.81 -2.37 6.27
CA ASP A 48 8.06 -2.59 5.05
C ASP A 48 6.70 -3.22 5.37
N VAL A 49 5.63 -2.51 4.99
CA VAL A 49 4.24 -2.91 5.26
C VAL A 49 3.90 -4.27 4.65
N VAL A 50 4.55 -4.66 3.56
CA VAL A 50 4.35 -5.99 2.94
C VAL A 50 4.57 -7.12 3.94
N ASN A 51 5.57 -6.98 4.84
CA ASN A 51 5.88 -7.97 5.86
C ASN A 51 4.80 -8.07 6.96
N PHE A 52 4.06 -7.01 7.21
CA PHE A 52 3.00 -6.97 8.22
C PHE A 52 1.63 -7.29 7.64
N ALA A 53 1.37 -6.92 6.40
CA ALA A 53 0.07 -7.08 5.75
C ALA A 53 -0.40 -8.55 5.75
N GLN A 54 0.51 -9.51 5.59
CA GLN A 54 0.18 -10.94 5.67
C GLN A 54 -0.36 -11.39 7.05
N LEU A 55 -0.16 -10.59 8.10
CA LEU A 55 -0.63 -10.87 9.46
C LEU A 55 -2.02 -10.28 9.74
N ILE A 56 -2.55 -9.45 8.86
CA ILE A 56 -3.87 -8.84 8.98
C ILE A 56 -4.94 -9.93 8.92
N ARG A 57 -5.89 -9.86 9.85
CA ARG A 57 -7.04 -10.78 9.96
C ARG A 57 -8.38 -10.07 9.78
N ALA A 58 -8.38 -8.74 9.85
CA ALA A 58 -9.56 -7.90 9.62
C ALA A 58 -10.01 -7.99 8.16
N ASP A 59 -11.31 -7.95 7.92
CA ASP A 59 -11.83 -7.71 6.58
C ASP A 59 -11.21 -6.42 6.05
N THR A 60 -10.63 -6.46 4.86
CA THR A 60 -9.82 -5.34 4.36
C THR A 60 -10.32 -4.85 3.00
N TYR A 61 -10.50 -3.54 2.90
CA TYR A 61 -10.80 -2.85 1.65
C TYR A 61 -9.63 -1.92 1.30
N MET A 62 -9.06 -2.12 0.13
CA MET A 62 -7.96 -1.30 -0.37
C MET A 62 -8.39 -0.46 -1.57
N THR A 63 -7.94 0.79 -1.61
CA THR A 63 -8.17 1.66 -2.77
C THR A 63 -6.89 2.38 -3.18
N TRP A 64 -6.66 2.53 -4.48
CA TRP A 64 -5.51 3.27 -5.01
C TRP A 64 -5.74 3.75 -6.44
N GLY A 65 -5.00 4.80 -6.81
CA GLY A 65 -4.96 5.30 -8.18
C GLY A 65 -4.02 4.49 -9.06
N PHE A 66 -4.42 4.23 -10.30
CA PHE A 66 -3.55 3.49 -11.24
C PHE A 66 -2.39 4.35 -11.75
N ASN A 67 -2.53 5.69 -11.73
CA ASN A 67 -1.50 6.64 -12.14
C ASN A 67 -0.74 7.27 -10.94
N ASP A 68 -0.84 6.66 -9.76
CA ASP A 68 -0.17 7.15 -8.55
C ASP A 68 1.35 7.02 -8.69
N ASP A 69 2.07 8.14 -8.68
CA ASP A 69 3.53 8.21 -8.74
C ASP A 69 4.17 8.38 -7.35
N VAL A 70 3.39 8.71 -6.35
CA VAL A 70 3.82 8.82 -4.94
C VAL A 70 3.84 7.43 -4.29
N CYS A 71 2.72 6.72 -4.35
CA CYS A 71 2.61 5.32 -3.92
C CYS A 71 2.29 4.45 -5.15
N PRO A 72 3.29 4.08 -5.95
CA PRO A 72 3.06 3.43 -7.23
C PRO A 72 2.14 2.20 -7.12
N PRO A 73 1.23 1.96 -8.07
CA PRO A 73 0.24 0.90 -7.98
C PRO A 73 0.85 -0.49 -7.77
N THR A 74 2.06 -0.74 -8.27
CA THR A 74 2.79 -2.00 -8.02
C THR A 74 2.95 -2.29 -6.53
N THR A 75 3.19 -1.27 -5.70
CA THR A 75 3.35 -1.41 -4.26
C THR A 75 2.03 -1.74 -3.57
N SER A 76 0.92 -1.14 -4.01
CA SER A 76 -0.42 -1.45 -3.53
C SER A 76 -0.85 -2.88 -3.93
N TYR A 77 -0.55 -3.31 -5.16
CA TYR A 77 -0.78 -4.69 -5.59
C TYR A 77 -0.01 -5.71 -4.75
N ILE A 78 1.25 -5.43 -4.41
CA ILE A 78 2.05 -6.33 -3.56
C ILE A 78 1.39 -6.48 -2.19
N VAL A 79 1.00 -5.38 -1.55
CA VAL A 79 0.28 -5.43 -0.26
C VAL A 79 -1.02 -6.22 -0.40
N TYR A 80 -1.82 -5.91 -1.41
CA TYR A 80 -3.08 -6.62 -1.64
C TYR A 80 -2.88 -8.13 -1.81
N ASN A 81 -1.87 -8.53 -2.58
CA ASN A 81 -1.61 -9.93 -2.88
C ASN A 81 -1.21 -10.74 -1.63
N VAL A 82 -0.47 -10.14 -0.69
CA VAL A 82 -0.02 -10.85 0.53
C VAL A 82 -1.05 -10.87 1.66
N LEU A 83 -2.15 -10.10 1.56
CA LEU A 83 -3.23 -10.17 2.53
C LEU A 83 -3.86 -11.57 2.54
N ASN A 84 -3.96 -12.18 3.72
CA ASN A 84 -4.55 -13.49 3.98
C ASN A 84 -5.91 -13.40 4.72
N CYS A 85 -6.65 -12.34 4.49
CA CYS A 85 -7.98 -12.07 5.05
C CYS A 85 -9.01 -11.88 3.93
N PRO A 86 -10.31 -11.83 4.22
CA PRO A 86 -11.30 -11.36 3.27
C PRO A 86 -10.92 -9.96 2.79
N LYS A 87 -10.86 -9.76 1.47
CA LYS A 87 -10.36 -8.52 0.90
C LYS A 87 -11.11 -8.11 -0.36
N GLU A 88 -11.27 -6.81 -0.51
CA GLU A 88 -11.83 -6.16 -1.69
C GLU A 88 -10.90 -5.04 -2.13
N ALA A 89 -10.95 -4.65 -3.40
CA ALA A 89 -10.19 -3.51 -3.90
C ALA A 89 -10.99 -2.67 -4.88
N LEU A 90 -10.74 -1.36 -4.86
CA LEU A 90 -11.15 -0.43 -5.90
C LEU A 90 -9.90 0.27 -6.46
N ILE A 91 -9.65 0.06 -7.74
CA ILE A 91 -8.57 0.72 -8.46
C ILE A 91 -9.19 1.79 -9.34
N THR A 92 -8.81 3.05 -9.13
CA THR A 92 -9.32 4.18 -9.91
C THR A 92 -8.40 4.44 -11.11
N PRO A 93 -8.84 4.21 -12.37
CA PRO A 93 -7.94 4.14 -13.52
C PRO A 93 -7.20 5.45 -13.84
N ILE A 94 -7.82 6.59 -13.52
CA ILE A 94 -7.30 7.91 -13.87
C ILE A 94 -6.71 8.68 -12.68
N ASN A 95 -6.93 8.20 -11.45
CA ASN A 95 -6.44 8.91 -10.28
C ASN A 95 -4.93 8.71 -10.11
N GLU A 96 -4.29 9.77 -9.67
CA GLU A 96 -2.95 9.80 -9.11
C GLU A 96 -3.04 9.54 -7.60
N HIS A 97 -2.22 10.23 -6.81
CA HIS A 97 -2.22 10.13 -5.33
C HIS A 97 -3.33 11.00 -4.70
N TRP A 98 -4.56 10.83 -5.16
CA TRP A 98 -5.72 11.53 -4.61
C TRP A 98 -6.99 10.67 -4.67
N THR A 99 -7.93 10.95 -3.78
CA THR A 99 -9.17 10.20 -3.59
C THR A 99 -10.35 11.10 -3.89
N SER A 100 -11.30 10.61 -4.69
CA SER A 100 -12.55 11.33 -4.94
C SER A 100 -13.50 11.22 -3.74
N SER A 101 -14.39 12.22 -3.60
CA SER A 101 -15.43 12.20 -2.55
C SER A 101 -16.31 10.95 -2.62
N ASP A 102 -16.58 10.44 -3.82
CA ASP A 102 -17.35 9.22 -4.00
C ASP A 102 -16.62 7.99 -3.44
N THR A 103 -15.31 7.91 -3.65
CA THR A 103 -14.47 6.86 -3.08
C THR A 103 -14.41 6.96 -1.56
N GLU A 104 -14.24 8.16 -1.02
CA GLU A 104 -14.26 8.39 0.44
C GLU A 104 -15.60 7.99 1.06
N TYR A 105 -16.70 8.35 0.41
CA TYR A 105 -18.03 7.93 0.85
C TYR A 105 -18.19 6.41 0.77
N GLY A 106 -17.65 5.79 -0.27
CA GLY A 106 -17.59 4.34 -0.41
C GLY A 106 -16.85 3.66 0.75
N HIS A 107 -15.72 4.25 1.22
CA HIS A 107 -15.00 3.77 2.41
C HIS A 107 -15.89 3.74 3.65
N LEU A 108 -16.63 4.83 3.90
CA LEU A 108 -17.54 4.93 5.05
C LEU A 108 -18.66 3.88 4.98
N LEU A 109 -19.27 3.70 3.82
CA LEU A 109 -20.31 2.69 3.61
C LEU A 109 -19.77 1.28 3.81
N TRP A 110 -18.58 1.01 3.28
CA TRP A 110 -17.95 -0.30 3.43
C TRP A 110 -17.63 -0.61 4.90
N ILE A 111 -17.02 0.34 5.62
CA ILE A 111 -16.75 0.20 7.06
C ILE A 111 -18.06 -0.06 7.81
N LYS A 112 -19.10 0.75 7.57
CA LYS A 112 -20.41 0.59 8.25
C LYS A 112 -20.99 -0.81 8.04
N LYS A 113 -20.84 -1.39 6.86
CA LYS A 113 -21.32 -2.75 6.55
C LYS A 113 -20.53 -3.83 7.32
N HIS A 114 -19.24 -3.60 7.59
CA HIS A 114 -18.34 -4.59 8.20
C HIS A 114 -18.10 -4.37 9.71
N LEU A 115 -18.62 -3.28 10.29
CA LEU A 115 -18.66 -3.12 11.74
C LEU A 115 -19.74 -4.06 12.31
N LYS A 116 -19.30 -4.98 13.13
CA LYS A 116 -20.15 -5.89 13.92
C LYS A 116 -20.32 -5.36 15.32
#